data_6bdac7e54b6120d921d5878b705c607b
#
_entry.id   6bdac7e54b6120d921d5878b705c607b
#
_cell.length_a   1.000
_cell.length_b   1.000
_cell.length_c   1.000
_cell.angle_alpha   90.00
_cell.angle_beta   90.00
_cell.angle_gamma   90.00
#
_symmetry.space_group_name_H-M   'P 1'
#
loop_
_entity.id
_entity.type
_entity.pdbx_description
1 polymer ?
#
loop_
_entity_poly.entity_id
_entity_poly.type
_entity_poly.pdbx_seq_one_letter_code
_entity_poly.pdbx_strand_id
1 'polypeptide(L)'
;MTNPVDLIKEEIATIKDQLDIDIKKVSLLQQEIKDIQEQAKKAINEKQTQINNATQPILENQGSLNKLTELLNKLEGKIEAATDK
;
A
#
# COMPACT_ATOMS: atom_id res chain seq x y z
N MET A 1 -37.36 -46.92 22.46
CA MET A 1 -37.10 -45.73 23.29
C MET A 1 -35.64 -45.37 23.22
N THR A 2 -35.38 -44.11 22.93
CA THR A 2 -34.00 -43.60 22.87
C THR A 2 -33.45 -43.46 24.30
N ASN A 3 -32.31 -44.01 24.55
CA ASN A 3 -31.65 -43.93 25.85
C ASN A 3 -31.12 -42.49 26.03
N PRO A 4 -31.27 -41.87 27.22
CA PRO A 4 -30.69 -40.56 27.49
C PRO A 4 -29.19 -40.44 27.18
N VAL A 5 -28.45 -41.52 27.38
CA VAL A 5 -27.00 -41.59 27.08
C VAL A 5 -26.79 -41.43 25.56
N ASP A 6 -27.60 -42.06 24.74
CA ASP A 6 -27.50 -42.01 23.29
C ASP A 6 -27.87 -40.59 22.76
N LEU A 7 -28.87 -39.96 23.37
CA LEU A 7 -29.22 -38.58 23.02
C LEU A 7 -28.09 -37.60 23.30
N ILE A 8 -27.43 -37.78 24.46
CA ILE A 8 -26.28 -36.93 24.82
C ILE A 8 -25.13 -37.17 23.83
N LYS A 9 -24.85 -38.39 23.45
CA LYS A 9 -23.81 -38.74 22.47
C LYS A 9 -24.10 -38.11 21.12
N GLU A 10 -25.36 -38.11 20.68
CA GLU A 10 -25.76 -37.45 19.42
C GLU A 10 -25.56 -35.95 19.48
N GLU A 11 -25.93 -35.32 20.59
CA GLU A 11 -25.69 -33.90 20.79
C GLU A 11 -24.22 -33.52 20.76
N ILE A 12 -23.39 -34.34 21.44
CA ILE A 12 -21.93 -34.16 21.44
C ILE A 12 -21.39 -34.26 20.02
N ALA A 13 -21.81 -35.24 19.25
CA ALA A 13 -21.38 -35.38 17.87
C ALA A 13 -21.78 -34.20 17.01
N THR A 14 -23.02 -33.74 17.16
CA THR A 14 -23.53 -32.57 16.41
C THR A 14 -22.75 -31.32 16.74
N ILE A 15 -22.46 -31.09 18.03
CA ILE A 15 -21.70 -29.92 18.47
C ILE A 15 -20.26 -29.97 17.95
N LYS A 16 -19.63 -31.18 17.99
CA LYS A 16 -18.28 -31.36 17.46
C LYS A 16 -18.20 -31.08 15.97
N ASP A 17 -19.19 -31.55 15.20
CA ASP A 17 -19.25 -31.30 13.77
C ASP A 17 -19.42 -29.81 13.47
N GLN A 18 -20.26 -29.14 14.25
CA GLN A 18 -20.46 -27.71 14.09
C GLN A 18 -19.19 -26.92 14.45
N LEU A 19 -18.50 -27.32 15.50
CA LEU A 19 -17.23 -26.74 15.88
C LEU A 19 -16.18 -26.85 14.76
N ASP A 20 -16.09 -28.04 14.16
CA ASP A 20 -15.15 -28.26 13.06
C ASP A 20 -15.47 -27.35 11.87
N ILE A 21 -16.74 -27.20 11.54
CA ILE A 21 -17.19 -26.30 10.48
C ILE A 21 -16.81 -24.85 10.80
N ASP A 22 -17.08 -24.41 12.02
CA ASP A 22 -16.81 -23.04 12.46
C ASP A 22 -15.32 -22.75 12.50
N ILE A 23 -14.51 -23.69 12.96
CA ILE A 23 -13.04 -23.55 12.97
C ILE A 23 -12.50 -23.42 11.55
N LYS A 24 -13.01 -24.20 10.61
CA LYS A 24 -12.62 -24.13 9.21
C LYS A 24 -13.00 -22.78 8.59
N LYS A 25 -14.19 -22.27 8.92
CA LYS A 25 -14.62 -20.93 8.45
C LYS A 25 -13.68 -19.85 8.94
N VAL A 26 -13.32 -19.88 10.22
CA VAL A 26 -12.37 -18.90 10.81
C VAL A 26 -11.02 -19.00 10.12
N SER A 27 -10.53 -20.22 9.90
CA SER A 27 -9.25 -20.43 9.22
C SER A 27 -9.25 -19.86 7.80
N LEU A 28 -10.33 -20.07 7.06
CA LEU A 28 -10.48 -19.52 5.70
C LEU A 28 -10.52 -18.00 5.71
N LEU A 29 -11.25 -17.41 6.65
CA LEU A 29 -11.32 -15.96 6.79
C LEU A 29 -9.95 -15.35 7.14
N GLN A 30 -9.20 -16.01 8.01
CA GLN A 30 -7.84 -15.59 8.34
C GLN A 30 -6.93 -15.64 7.13
N GLN A 31 -7.05 -16.67 6.29
CA GLN A 31 -6.29 -16.78 5.05
C GLN A 31 -6.68 -15.68 4.06
N GLU A 32 -7.96 -15.35 3.95
CA GLU A 32 -8.44 -14.26 3.10
C GLU A 32 -7.87 -12.92 3.55
N ILE A 33 -7.85 -12.67 4.86
CA ILE A 33 -7.24 -11.45 5.42
C ILE A 33 -5.77 -11.35 5.03
N LYS A 34 -5.05 -12.45 5.16
CA LYS A 34 -3.63 -12.51 4.83
C LYS A 34 -3.41 -12.21 3.35
N ASP A 35 -4.22 -12.80 2.48
CA ASP A 35 -4.15 -12.57 1.03
C ASP A 35 -4.43 -11.12 0.68
N ILE A 36 -5.44 -10.51 1.31
CA ILE A 36 -5.77 -9.10 1.12
C ILE A 36 -4.62 -8.20 1.56
N GLN A 37 -4.01 -8.52 2.71
CA GLN A 37 -2.86 -7.76 3.22
C GLN A 37 -1.67 -7.84 2.26
N GLU A 38 -1.39 -9.00 1.70
CA GLU A 38 -0.31 -9.18 0.73
C GLU A 38 -0.58 -8.41 -0.57
N GLN A 39 -1.81 -8.45 -1.07
CA GLN A 39 -2.22 -7.70 -2.26
C GLN A 39 -2.15 -6.20 -2.03
N ALA A 40 -2.60 -5.72 -0.87
CA ALA A 40 -2.53 -4.32 -0.51
C ALA A 40 -1.08 -3.83 -0.42
N LYS A 41 -0.22 -4.61 0.19
CA LYS A 41 1.22 -4.31 0.30
C LYS A 41 1.87 -4.20 -1.08
N LYS A 42 1.54 -5.13 -1.97
CA LYS A 42 2.04 -5.12 -3.34
C LYS A 42 1.56 -3.87 -4.10
N ALA A 43 0.28 -3.55 -3.98
CA ALA A 43 -0.29 -2.37 -4.63
C ALA A 43 0.34 -1.08 -4.11
N ILE A 44 0.57 -0.99 -2.81
CA ILE A 44 1.24 0.17 -2.19
C ILE A 44 2.66 0.30 -2.71
N ASN A 45 3.41 -0.79 -2.79
CA ASN A 45 4.78 -0.78 -3.31
C ASN A 45 4.84 -0.35 -4.77
N GLU A 46 3.90 -0.80 -5.59
CA GLU A 46 3.80 -0.41 -7.00
C GLU A 46 3.51 1.09 -7.14
N LYS A 47 2.61 1.62 -6.33
CA LYS A 47 2.29 3.05 -6.33
C LYS A 47 3.47 3.87 -5.83
N GLN A 48 4.18 3.40 -4.82
CA GLN A 48 5.38 4.08 -4.31
C GLN A 48 6.45 4.16 -5.40
N THR A 49 6.65 3.10 -6.15
CA THR A 49 7.58 3.09 -7.29
C THR A 49 7.14 4.08 -8.37
N GLN A 50 5.85 4.15 -8.68
CA GLN A 50 5.33 5.12 -9.64
C GLN A 50 5.55 6.56 -9.19
N ILE A 51 5.35 6.83 -7.89
CA ILE A 51 5.60 8.15 -7.30
C ILE A 51 7.08 8.50 -7.42
N ASN A 52 7.97 7.58 -7.09
CA ASN A 52 9.41 7.80 -7.19
C ASN A 52 9.83 8.09 -8.63
N ASN A 53 9.30 7.33 -9.58
CA ASN A 53 9.59 7.52 -11.00
C ASN A 53 9.06 8.86 -11.52
N ALA A 54 7.90 9.30 -11.05
CA ALA A 54 7.32 10.59 -11.43
C ALA A 54 8.04 11.76 -10.77
N THR A 55 8.57 11.58 -9.58
CA THR A 55 9.26 12.61 -8.82
C THR A 55 10.64 12.93 -9.40
N GLN A 56 11.33 11.95 -9.96
CA GLN A 56 12.69 12.12 -10.47
C GLN A 56 12.80 13.21 -11.54
N PRO A 57 11.97 13.24 -12.61
CA PRO A 57 12.02 14.31 -13.59
C PRO A 57 11.69 15.69 -13.01
N ILE A 58 10.81 15.74 -12.01
CA ILE A 58 10.45 16.99 -11.34
C ILE A 58 11.68 17.59 -10.65
N LEU A 59 12.44 16.78 -9.91
CA LEU A 59 13.65 17.22 -9.24
C LEU A 59 14.72 17.67 -10.22
N GLU A 60 14.90 16.96 -11.32
CA GLU A 60 15.84 17.31 -12.38
C GLU A 60 15.46 18.65 -13.04
N ASN A 61 14.19 18.83 -13.35
CA ASN A 61 13.69 20.05 -13.96
C ASN A 61 13.79 21.24 -13.01
N GLN A 62 13.52 21.06 -11.75
CA GLN A 62 13.70 22.12 -10.74
C GLN A 62 15.15 22.55 -10.63
N GLY A 63 16.07 21.59 -10.64
CA GLY A 63 17.50 21.88 -10.64
C GLY A 63 17.94 22.66 -11.87
N SER A 64 17.47 22.26 -13.05
CA SER A 64 17.75 22.96 -14.30
C SER A 64 17.17 24.36 -14.30
N LEU A 65 15.93 24.52 -13.83
CA LEU A 65 15.27 25.82 -13.74
C LEU A 65 16.04 26.76 -12.82
N ASN A 66 16.48 26.28 -11.67
CA ASN A 66 17.25 27.08 -10.73
C ASN A 66 18.57 27.57 -11.34
N LYS A 67 19.27 26.69 -12.06
CA LYS A 67 20.53 27.04 -12.73
C LYS A 67 20.31 28.07 -13.82
N LEU A 68 19.27 27.92 -14.63
CA LEU A 68 18.94 28.86 -15.70
C LEU A 68 18.51 30.19 -15.13
N THR A 69 17.77 30.21 -14.05
CA THR A 69 17.33 31.43 -13.38
C THR A 69 18.55 32.21 -12.83
N GLU A 70 19.48 31.52 -12.21
CA GLU A 70 20.74 32.12 -11.72
C GLU A 70 21.54 32.73 -12.88
N LEU A 71 21.66 32.01 -13.98
CA LEU A 71 22.38 32.48 -15.16
C LEU A 71 21.71 33.74 -15.75
N LEU A 72 20.39 33.71 -15.86
CA LEU A 72 19.62 34.84 -16.34
C LEU A 72 19.84 36.08 -15.48
N ASN A 73 19.77 35.92 -14.16
CA ASN A 73 19.99 37.00 -13.21
C ASN A 73 21.41 37.60 -13.36
N LYS A 74 22.41 36.77 -13.56
CA LYS A 74 23.77 37.22 -13.77
C LYS A 74 23.93 37.98 -15.07
N LEU A 75 23.30 37.53 -16.15
CA LEU A 75 23.34 38.20 -17.43
C LEU A 75 22.61 39.53 -17.40
N GLU A 76 21.44 39.59 -16.77
CA GLU A 76 20.68 40.82 -16.58
C GLU A 76 21.48 41.85 -15.78
N GLY A 77 22.13 41.43 -14.70
CA GLY A 77 22.99 42.27 -13.89
C GLY A 77 24.17 42.83 -14.70
N LYS A 78 24.79 42.03 -15.55
CA LYS A 78 25.87 42.48 -16.43
C LYS A 78 25.40 43.50 -17.49
N ILE A 79 24.23 43.29 -18.07
CA ILE A 79 23.65 44.20 -19.04
C ILE A 79 23.32 45.55 -18.38
N GLU A 80 22.71 45.54 -17.20
CA GLU A 80 22.40 46.74 -16.44
C GLU A 80 23.67 47.52 -16.08
N ALA A 81 24.71 46.83 -15.62
CA ALA A 81 25.99 47.44 -15.30
C ALA A 81 26.66 48.06 -16.53
N ALA A 82 26.54 47.44 -17.69
CA ALA A 82 27.05 47.95 -18.95
C ALA A 82 26.25 49.18 -19.44
N THR A 83 24.95 49.19 -19.19
CA THR A 83 24.05 50.28 -19.62
C THR A 83 24.25 51.55 -18.77
N ASP A 84 24.59 51.41 -17.50
CA ASP A 84 24.80 52.52 -16.57
C ASP A 84 26.10 53.30 -16.83
N LYS A 85 26.89 52.79 -17.70
CA LYS A 85 28.10 53.47 -18.13
C LYS A 85 27.86 54.27 -19.40
#